data_b9eb0fda16222136ba4cb0f7ee6aa3ab
#
_entry.id   b9eb0fda16222136ba4cb0f7ee6aa3ab
#
_cell.length_a   1.000
_cell.length_b   1.000
_cell.length_c   1.000
_cell.angle_alpha   90.00
_cell.angle_beta   90.00
_cell.angle_gamma   90.00
#
_symmetry.space_group_name_H-M   'P 1'
#
loop_
_entity.id
_entity.type
_entity.pdbx_description
1 polymer ?
#
loop_
_entity_poly.entity_id
_entity_poly.type
_entity_poly.pdbx_seq_one_letter_code
_entity_poly.pdbx_strand_id
1 'polypeptide(L)'
;MSLHADHSQRIVIEATAILAGGRGEKILESRDAAEHGRISLRAQPPGSTWAHAGTRLLELLVVRGHVHVNGEELGPSSYARLASGRPATLRTEAGCVLYLNERNPAEPATDSFALRGATLKWRQGMVPGLKVASLHEGLTGHTALVHWVPETRFNPHTHVGGEEILVLDGVFRDEHGSYPAGTWIRSPHLSNHRPFTGPEGATILVKVGHLDVA
;
A
#
# COMPACT_ATOMS: atom_id res chain seq x y z
N MET A 1 -18.87 10.18 6.37
CA MET A 1 -18.60 9.48 7.64
C MET A 1 -17.17 9.01 7.60
N SER A 2 -16.35 9.43 8.55
CA SER A 2 -14.93 9.05 8.63
C SER A 2 -14.81 7.64 9.21
N LEU A 3 -13.90 6.84 8.65
CA LEU A 3 -13.57 5.49 9.11
C LEU A 3 -12.07 5.43 9.40
N HIS A 4 -11.70 5.10 10.62
CA HIS A 4 -10.29 5.00 11.05
C HIS A 4 -9.46 6.28 10.82
N ALA A 5 -10.04 7.46 10.95
CA ALA A 5 -9.38 8.75 10.68
C ALA A 5 -8.46 9.22 11.81
N ASP A 6 -8.53 8.63 13.00
CA ASP A 6 -7.69 8.98 14.14
C ASP A 6 -6.30 8.33 14.00
N HIS A 7 -5.32 9.13 13.60
CA HIS A 7 -3.93 8.69 13.39
C HIS A 7 -3.16 8.45 14.69
N SER A 8 -3.71 8.81 15.85
CA SER A 8 -3.11 8.46 17.16
C SER A 8 -3.35 6.99 17.54
N GLN A 9 -4.24 6.29 16.82
CA GLN A 9 -4.61 4.91 17.11
C GLN A 9 -3.90 3.93 16.18
N ARG A 10 -3.40 2.84 16.76
CA ARG A 10 -2.99 1.67 15.99
C ARG A 10 -4.24 0.93 15.51
N ILE A 11 -4.29 0.65 14.22
CA ILE A 11 -5.41 -0.02 13.58
C ILE A 11 -4.90 -1.27 12.85
N VAL A 12 -5.64 -2.36 12.94
CA VAL A 12 -5.40 -3.59 12.18
C VAL A 12 -6.70 -3.98 11.49
N ILE A 13 -6.68 -4.14 10.18
CA ILE A 13 -7.85 -4.52 9.37
C ILE A 13 -7.51 -5.74 8.54
N GLU A 14 -8.30 -6.78 8.66
CA GLU A 14 -8.22 -7.95 7.81
C GLU A 14 -9.06 -7.77 6.55
N ALA A 15 -8.41 -7.88 5.40
CA ALA A 15 -9.02 -7.90 4.07
C ALA A 15 -8.61 -9.15 3.28
N THR A 16 -8.27 -10.21 3.98
CA THR A 16 -7.79 -11.50 3.44
C THR A 16 -8.75 -12.09 2.42
N ALA A 17 -10.05 -11.94 2.62
CA ALA A 17 -11.08 -12.41 1.68
C ALA A 17 -10.95 -11.77 0.30
N ILE A 18 -10.55 -10.50 0.19
CA ILE A 18 -10.34 -9.81 -1.09
C ILE A 18 -9.15 -10.43 -1.83
N LEU A 19 -8.04 -10.70 -1.12
CA LEU A 19 -6.90 -11.37 -1.71
C LEU A 19 -7.17 -12.81 -2.09
N ALA A 20 -7.99 -13.51 -1.33
CA ALA A 20 -8.36 -14.90 -1.61
C ALA A 20 -9.31 -15.10 -2.81
N GLY A 21 -9.62 -14.04 -3.56
CA GLY A 21 -10.50 -14.09 -4.72
C GLY A 21 -11.91 -13.58 -4.44
N GLY A 22 -12.12 -12.93 -3.30
CA GLY A 22 -13.33 -12.19 -2.96
C GLY A 22 -13.62 -11.08 -3.96
N ARG A 23 -14.87 -10.61 -3.97
CA ARG A 23 -15.31 -9.51 -4.85
C ARG A 23 -15.55 -8.25 -4.03
N GLY A 24 -15.48 -7.10 -4.71
CA GLY A 24 -15.82 -5.81 -4.13
C GLY A 24 -14.62 -5.07 -3.56
N GLU A 25 -14.87 -4.28 -2.53
CA GLU A 25 -13.90 -3.38 -1.95
C GLU A 25 -13.94 -3.47 -0.42
N LYS A 26 -12.77 -3.49 0.19
CA LYS A 26 -12.58 -3.27 1.62
C LYS A 26 -11.97 -1.89 1.82
N ILE A 27 -12.69 -1.00 2.47
CA ILE A 27 -12.17 0.29 2.89
C ILE A 27 -11.29 0.06 4.11
N LEU A 28 -10.07 0.53 4.04
CA LEU A 28 -9.07 0.45 5.10
C LEU A 28 -9.08 1.73 5.93
N GLU A 29 -9.12 2.87 5.24
CA GLU A 29 -9.28 4.19 5.85
C GLU A 29 -10.17 5.06 4.96
N SER A 30 -11.02 5.88 5.57
CA SER A 30 -11.74 6.94 4.91
C SER A 30 -11.83 8.13 5.86
N ARG A 31 -11.27 9.25 5.46
CA ARG A 31 -11.49 10.55 6.09
C ARG A 31 -12.63 11.24 5.36
N ASP A 32 -13.25 12.22 6.00
CA ASP A 32 -14.45 12.88 5.44
C ASP A 32 -14.25 13.21 3.97
N ALA A 33 -15.20 12.77 3.14
CA ALA A 33 -15.04 12.64 1.70
C ALA A 33 -14.65 13.93 0.97
N ALA A 34 -14.81 15.09 1.60
CA ALA A 34 -14.43 16.39 1.05
C ALA A 34 -12.95 16.74 1.24
N GLU A 35 -12.26 16.23 2.26
CA GLU A 35 -10.98 16.80 2.67
C GLU A 35 -9.77 15.86 2.59
N HIS A 36 -9.83 14.58 2.89
CA HIS A 36 -8.60 13.88 3.25
C HIS A 36 -8.28 12.56 2.55
N GLY A 37 -9.21 11.92 1.86
CA GLY A 37 -8.85 10.75 1.07
C GLY A 37 -9.43 9.41 1.53
N ARG A 38 -9.02 8.36 0.83
CA ARG A 38 -9.52 6.99 1.01
C ARG A 38 -8.43 5.98 0.69
N ILE A 39 -8.26 5.02 1.56
CA ILE A 39 -7.41 3.86 1.32
C ILE A 39 -8.31 2.64 1.22
N SER A 40 -8.12 1.84 0.19
CA SER A 40 -8.90 0.62 -0.01
C SER A 40 -8.12 -0.50 -0.70
N LEU A 41 -8.55 -1.73 -0.44
CA LEU A 41 -8.20 -2.91 -1.22
C LEU A 41 -9.43 -3.29 -2.06
N ARG A 42 -9.29 -3.31 -3.39
CA ARG A 42 -10.40 -3.49 -4.32
C ARG A 42 -10.14 -4.61 -5.30
N ALA A 43 -11.08 -5.56 -5.39
CA ALA A 43 -11.11 -6.56 -6.43
C ALA A 43 -12.01 -6.10 -7.60
N GLN A 44 -11.45 -6.03 -8.78
CA GLN A 44 -12.15 -5.70 -10.02
C GLN A 44 -12.40 -6.98 -10.82
N PRO A 45 -13.66 -7.25 -11.21
CA PRO A 45 -13.97 -8.43 -12.01
C PRO A 45 -13.41 -8.33 -13.43
N PRO A 46 -13.30 -9.48 -14.15
CA PRO A 46 -12.92 -9.48 -15.55
C PRO A 46 -13.79 -8.54 -16.40
N GLY A 47 -13.16 -7.88 -17.37
CA GLY A 47 -13.83 -6.95 -18.29
C GLY A 47 -14.17 -5.58 -17.70
N SER A 48 -13.74 -5.27 -16.47
CA SER A 48 -14.03 -4.00 -15.84
C SER A 48 -13.30 -2.83 -16.48
N THR A 49 -14.02 -1.71 -16.61
CA THR A 49 -13.45 -0.40 -16.95
C THR A 49 -14.01 0.64 -16.00
N TRP A 50 -13.15 1.51 -15.48
CA TRP A 50 -13.57 2.61 -14.59
C TRP A 50 -12.65 3.81 -14.77
N ALA A 51 -13.10 4.97 -14.30
CA ALA A 51 -12.36 6.21 -14.38
C ALA A 51 -11.88 6.65 -12.99
N HIS A 52 -10.66 7.18 -12.93
CA HIS A 52 -10.21 8.08 -11.87
C HIS A 52 -10.39 9.51 -12.36
N ALA A 53 -11.19 10.31 -11.64
CA ALA A 53 -11.55 11.65 -12.10
C ALA A 53 -10.38 12.65 -12.09
N GLY A 54 -9.26 12.31 -11.47
CA GLY A 54 -8.10 13.17 -11.33
C GLY A 54 -8.28 14.30 -10.32
N THR A 55 -9.36 14.31 -9.54
CA THR A 55 -9.58 15.33 -8.52
C THR A 55 -8.62 15.21 -7.34
N ARG A 56 -8.00 14.04 -7.19
CA ARG A 56 -7.05 13.70 -6.11
C ARG A 56 -5.81 13.02 -6.66
N LEU A 57 -4.75 13.05 -5.88
CA LEU A 57 -3.64 12.15 -6.06
C LEU A 57 -4.12 10.71 -5.87
N LEU A 58 -3.79 9.84 -6.81
CA LEU A 58 -3.98 8.40 -6.68
C LEU A 58 -2.62 7.71 -6.66
N GLU A 59 -2.37 6.94 -5.61
CA GLU A 59 -1.32 5.92 -5.56
C GLU A 59 -2.00 4.56 -5.69
N LEU A 60 -1.58 3.74 -6.64
CA LEU A 60 -2.08 2.38 -6.79
C LEU A 60 -0.94 1.36 -6.82
N LEU A 61 -1.18 0.20 -6.21
CA LEU A 61 -0.33 -0.98 -6.35
C LEU A 61 -1.19 -2.12 -6.91
N VAL A 62 -0.68 -2.80 -7.94
CA VAL A 62 -1.29 -4.04 -8.44
C VAL A 62 -0.87 -5.18 -7.53
N VAL A 63 -1.82 -5.68 -6.72
CA VAL A 63 -1.58 -6.79 -5.81
C VAL A 63 -1.67 -8.13 -6.55
N ARG A 64 -2.67 -8.26 -7.45
CA ARG A 64 -2.89 -9.45 -8.27
C ARG A 64 -3.50 -9.08 -9.61
N GLY A 65 -3.24 -9.90 -10.63
CA GLY A 65 -3.77 -9.70 -11.98
C GLY A 65 -3.10 -8.54 -12.70
N HIS A 66 -3.78 -7.98 -13.70
CA HIS A 66 -3.25 -6.92 -14.55
C HIS A 66 -4.28 -5.82 -14.73
N VAL A 67 -3.81 -4.58 -14.79
CA VAL A 67 -4.62 -3.40 -15.08
C VAL A 67 -3.92 -2.53 -16.13
N HIS A 68 -4.68 -2.01 -17.06
CA HIS A 68 -4.23 -0.95 -17.96
C HIS A 68 -4.59 0.40 -17.36
N VAL A 69 -3.61 1.28 -17.23
CA VAL A 69 -3.78 2.66 -16.79
C VAL A 69 -3.45 3.56 -17.98
N ASN A 70 -4.45 4.23 -18.56
CA ASN A 70 -4.31 5.01 -19.80
C ASN A 70 -3.65 4.22 -20.96
N GLY A 71 -3.95 2.92 -21.04
CA GLY A 71 -3.40 2.02 -22.05
C GLY A 71 -2.07 1.35 -21.70
N GLU A 72 -1.37 1.77 -20.67
CA GLU A 72 -0.18 1.09 -20.17
C GLU A 72 -0.55 -0.09 -19.28
N GLU A 73 -0.06 -1.29 -19.60
CA GLU A 73 -0.30 -2.50 -18.82
C GLU A 73 0.64 -2.57 -17.60
N LEU A 74 0.04 -2.76 -16.44
CA LEU A 74 0.69 -2.92 -15.15
C LEU A 74 0.30 -4.29 -14.55
N GLY A 75 1.29 -5.15 -14.30
CA GLY A 75 1.11 -6.45 -13.65
C GLY A 75 1.40 -6.41 -12.14
N PRO A 76 1.45 -7.59 -11.49
CA PRO A 76 1.68 -7.69 -10.05
C PRO A 76 2.91 -6.92 -9.59
N SER A 77 2.83 -6.32 -8.39
CA SER A 77 3.85 -5.44 -7.80
C SER A 77 4.14 -4.15 -8.56
N SER A 78 3.42 -3.87 -9.67
CA SER A 78 3.52 -2.57 -10.34
C SER A 78 2.87 -1.49 -9.50
N TYR A 79 3.49 -0.32 -9.47
CA TYR A 79 3.02 0.85 -8.74
C TYR A 79 2.83 2.01 -9.72
N ALA A 80 1.73 2.74 -9.57
CA ALA A 80 1.53 3.98 -10.29
C ALA A 80 1.12 5.10 -9.34
N ARG A 81 1.60 6.29 -9.65
CA ARG A 81 1.25 7.54 -9.00
C ARG A 81 0.68 8.49 -10.04
N LEU A 82 -0.55 8.94 -9.83
CA LEU A 82 -1.26 9.86 -10.71
C LEU A 82 -1.51 11.16 -9.95
N ALA A 83 -0.87 12.23 -10.39
CA ALA A 83 -1.01 13.55 -9.77
C ALA A 83 -2.44 14.09 -9.85
N SER A 84 -2.80 14.98 -8.93
CA SER A 84 -4.05 15.75 -9.01
C SER A 84 -4.10 16.53 -10.34
N GLY A 85 -5.29 16.65 -10.93
CA GLY A 85 -5.48 17.23 -12.25
C GLY A 85 -5.24 16.25 -13.41
N ARG A 86 -4.91 14.99 -13.14
CA ARG A 86 -4.64 13.96 -14.14
C ARG A 86 -5.69 12.84 -14.10
N PRO A 87 -6.79 12.96 -14.86
CA PRO A 87 -7.76 11.87 -14.99
C PRO A 87 -7.11 10.65 -15.65
N ALA A 88 -7.62 9.47 -15.30
CA ALA A 88 -7.15 8.23 -15.88
C ALA A 88 -8.31 7.26 -16.15
N THR A 89 -8.18 6.49 -17.21
CA THR A 89 -9.02 5.32 -17.47
C THR A 89 -8.26 4.08 -17.06
N LEU A 90 -8.91 3.25 -16.26
CA LEU A 90 -8.38 1.99 -15.79
C LEU A 90 -9.23 0.85 -16.36
N ARG A 91 -8.58 -0.21 -16.84
CA ARG A 91 -9.27 -1.38 -17.43
C ARG A 91 -8.53 -2.66 -17.04
N THR A 92 -9.28 -3.71 -16.75
CA THR A 92 -8.74 -5.06 -16.59
C THR A 92 -9.51 -6.04 -17.46
N GLU A 93 -8.81 -6.96 -18.12
CA GLU A 93 -9.44 -8.00 -18.96
C GLU A 93 -9.76 -9.25 -18.14
N ALA A 94 -8.79 -9.72 -17.37
CA ALA A 94 -8.90 -10.95 -16.58
C ALA A 94 -9.30 -10.73 -15.12
N GLY A 95 -9.46 -9.48 -14.69
CA GLY A 95 -9.65 -9.09 -13.30
C GLY A 95 -8.34 -8.77 -12.59
N CYS A 96 -8.43 -7.96 -11.53
CA CYS A 96 -7.28 -7.60 -10.72
C CYS A 96 -7.68 -7.28 -9.28
N VAL A 97 -6.69 -7.29 -8.39
CA VAL A 97 -6.79 -6.76 -7.02
C VAL A 97 -5.82 -5.61 -6.90
N LEU A 98 -6.33 -4.45 -6.47
CA LEU A 98 -5.57 -3.21 -6.35
C LEU A 98 -5.61 -2.70 -4.91
N TYR A 99 -4.47 -2.26 -4.41
CA TYR A 99 -4.41 -1.28 -3.33
C TYR A 99 -4.53 0.11 -3.95
N LEU A 100 -5.42 0.93 -3.40
CA LEU A 100 -5.69 2.29 -3.84
C LEU A 100 -5.58 3.24 -2.66
N ASN A 101 -4.79 4.30 -2.81
CA ASN A 101 -4.69 5.40 -1.86
C ASN A 101 -4.98 6.71 -2.61
N GLU A 102 -6.21 7.20 -2.44
CA GLU A 102 -6.68 8.45 -3.01
C GLU A 102 -6.67 9.53 -1.92
N ARG A 103 -5.95 10.63 -2.15
CA ARG A 103 -5.81 11.69 -1.14
C ARG A 103 -5.60 13.07 -1.76
N ASN A 104 -5.91 14.10 -1.00
CA ASN A 104 -5.43 15.45 -1.27
C ASN A 104 -4.01 15.53 -0.71
N PRO A 105 -2.98 15.73 -1.54
CA PRO A 105 -1.62 15.88 -1.04
C PRO A 105 -1.50 17.20 -0.25
N ALA A 106 -0.70 17.18 0.82
CA ALA A 106 -0.38 18.40 1.58
C ALA A 106 0.37 19.42 0.71
N GLU A 107 1.11 18.95 -0.28
CA GLU A 107 1.75 19.77 -1.32
C GLU A 107 1.30 19.29 -2.71
N PRO A 108 1.24 20.17 -3.72
CA PRO A 108 0.87 19.79 -5.07
C PRO A 108 1.78 18.66 -5.57
N ALA A 109 1.21 17.48 -5.77
CA ALA A 109 1.91 16.39 -6.42
C ALA A 109 1.87 16.64 -7.93
N THR A 110 3.01 16.98 -8.52
CA THR A 110 3.11 17.31 -9.95
C THR A 110 3.45 16.11 -10.81
N ASP A 111 3.99 15.04 -10.21
CA ASP A 111 4.56 13.92 -10.95
C ASP A 111 3.57 12.76 -11.05
N SER A 112 3.37 12.32 -12.30
CA SER A 112 2.69 11.07 -12.62
C SER A 112 3.69 10.12 -13.23
N PHE A 113 3.77 8.90 -12.72
CA PHE A 113 4.67 7.87 -13.21
C PHE A 113 4.13 6.48 -12.89
N ALA A 114 4.66 5.47 -13.58
CA ALA A 114 4.44 4.07 -13.28
C ALA A 114 5.76 3.31 -13.18
N LEU A 115 5.82 2.37 -12.25
CA LEU A 115 6.92 1.42 -12.06
C LEU A 115 6.38 0.01 -12.30
N ARG A 116 6.97 -0.72 -13.23
CA ARG A 116 6.56 -2.10 -13.53
C ARG A 116 7.18 -3.07 -12.53
N GLY A 117 6.36 -3.92 -11.92
CA GLY A 117 6.78 -4.89 -10.91
C GLY A 117 7.93 -5.77 -11.38
N ALA A 118 7.87 -6.24 -12.64
CA ALA A 118 8.91 -7.08 -13.23
C ALA A 118 10.30 -6.41 -13.37
N THR A 119 10.37 -5.08 -13.30
CA THR A 119 11.62 -4.31 -13.48
C THR A 119 12.01 -3.53 -12.24
N LEU A 120 11.35 -3.77 -11.11
CA LEU A 120 11.70 -3.12 -9.84
C LEU A 120 13.14 -3.47 -9.43
N LYS A 121 13.84 -2.45 -8.98
CA LYS A 121 15.22 -2.59 -8.51
C LYS A 121 15.23 -2.92 -7.02
N TRP A 122 15.39 -4.19 -6.71
CA TRP A 122 15.53 -4.66 -5.35
C TRP A 122 16.96 -4.45 -4.84
N ARG A 123 17.09 -3.89 -3.64
CA ARG A 123 18.36 -3.67 -2.95
C ARG A 123 18.36 -4.43 -1.62
N GLN A 124 19.54 -4.78 -1.12
CA GLN A 124 19.68 -5.33 0.23
C GLN A 124 19.14 -4.30 1.24
N GLY A 125 18.29 -4.76 2.16
CA GLY A 125 17.80 -3.95 3.28
C GLY A 125 18.81 -3.85 4.43
N MET A 126 18.36 -3.25 5.54
CA MET A 126 19.22 -2.95 6.69
C MET A 126 19.71 -4.19 7.45
N VAL A 127 19.04 -5.32 7.32
CA VAL A 127 19.46 -6.60 7.93
C VAL A 127 19.52 -7.69 6.87
N PRO A 128 20.34 -8.75 7.06
CA PRO A 128 20.30 -9.93 6.20
C PRO A 128 18.87 -10.49 6.10
N GLY A 129 18.48 -10.95 4.93
CA GLY A 129 17.13 -11.49 4.69
C GLY A 129 16.09 -10.47 4.24
N LEU A 130 16.40 -9.17 4.27
CA LEU A 130 15.55 -8.12 3.71
C LEU A 130 16.00 -7.69 2.33
N LYS A 131 15.02 -7.50 1.44
CA LYS A 131 15.19 -6.75 0.18
C LYS A 131 14.15 -5.66 0.09
N VAL A 132 14.55 -4.49 -0.39
CA VAL A 132 13.71 -3.31 -0.49
C VAL A 132 13.68 -2.80 -1.93
N ALA A 133 12.49 -2.52 -2.45
CA ALA A 133 12.30 -1.79 -3.70
C ALA A 133 11.57 -0.48 -3.39
N SER A 134 12.27 0.65 -3.51
CA SER A 134 11.67 1.98 -3.36
C SER A 134 10.68 2.22 -4.49
N LEU A 135 9.47 2.66 -4.15
CA LEU A 135 8.41 3.00 -5.09
C LEU A 135 8.25 4.52 -5.22
N HIS A 136 8.32 5.23 -4.10
CA HIS A 136 8.23 6.69 -4.06
C HIS A 136 8.95 7.23 -2.82
N GLU A 137 9.69 8.31 -3.02
CA GLU A 137 10.30 9.12 -1.95
C GLU A 137 9.78 10.55 -2.08
N GLY A 138 9.19 11.06 -1.04
CA GLY A 138 8.65 12.41 -0.96
C GLY A 138 9.08 13.13 0.31
N LEU A 139 8.82 14.42 0.39
CA LEU A 139 9.13 15.24 1.59
C LEU A 139 8.39 14.72 2.83
N THR A 140 7.21 14.15 2.65
CA THR A 140 6.31 13.71 3.71
C THR A 140 6.16 12.19 3.77
N GLY A 141 7.16 11.43 3.34
CA GLY A 141 7.11 9.97 3.49
C GLY A 141 7.75 9.19 2.37
N HIS A 142 7.96 7.93 2.65
CA HIS A 142 8.57 6.95 1.76
C HIS A 142 7.64 5.74 1.59
N THR A 143 7.47 5.29 0.36
CA THR A 143 6.70 4.09 0.01
C THR A 143 7.61 3.06 -0.64
N ALA A 144 7.57 1.82 -0.16
CA ALA A 144 8.42 0.74 -0.66
C ALA A 144 7.71 -0.62 -0.61
N LEU A 145 8.17 -1.55 -1.45
CA LEU A 145 7.97 -2.97 -1.22
C LEU A 145 9.15 -3.51 -0.41
N VAL A 146 8.85 -4.32 0.59
CA VAL A 146 9.86 -5.00 1.39
C VAL A 146 9.59 -6.50 1.37
N HIS A 147 10.57 -7.26 0.92
CA HIS A 147 10.55 -8.70 0.92
C HIS A 147 11.40 -9.23 2.08
N TRP A 148 10.81 -10.10 2.87
CA TRP A 148 11.38 -10.76 4.03
C TRP A 148 11.53 -12.24 3.73
N VAL A 149 12.74 -12.76 3.68
CA VAL A 149 12.92 -14.22 3.61
C VAL A 149 12.46 -14.86 4.92
N PRO A 150 12.19 -16.19 4.93
CA PRO A 150 11.87 -16.93 6.15
C PRO A 150 12.86 -16.64 7.29
N GLU A 151 12.34 -16.63 8.54
CA GLU A 151 13.10 -16.50 9.79
C GLU A 151 13.91 -15.20 9.92
N THR A 152 13.53 -14.15 9.18
CA THR A 152 14.20 -12.83 9.27
C THR A 152 13.71 -12.07 10.49
N ARG A 153 14.65 -11.45 11.22
CA ARG A 153 14.36 -10.57 12.37
C ARG A 153 14.93 -9.18 12.12
N PHE A 154 14.15 -8.17 12.46
CA PHE A 154 14.60 -6.78 12.42
C PHE A 154 14.79 -6.22 13.82
N ASN A 155 15.65 -5.22 13.94
CA ASN A 155 15.88 -4.56 15.23
C ASN A 155 14.64 -3.75 15.65
N PRO A 156 14.41 -3.57 16.97
CA PRO A 156 13.43 -2.61 17.47
C PRO A 156 13.72 -1.23 16.88
N HIS A 157 12.69 -0.57 16.39
CA HIS A 157 12.82 0.75 15.79
C HIS A 157 11.52 1.56 15.93
N THR A 158 11.65 2.87 15.73
CA THR A 158 10.56 3.83 15.94
C THR A 158 10.24 4.53 14.62
N HIS A 159 8.95 4.76 14.38
CA HIS A 159 8.44 5.41 13.17
C HIS A 159 8.05 6.87 13.43
N VAL A 160 8.96 7.80 13.12
CA VAL A 160 8.62 9.23 13.08
C VAL A 160 7.65 9.46 11.92
N GLY A 161 6.48 10.08 12.20
CA GLY A 161 5.41 10.22 11.20
C GLY A 161 4.63 8.95 10.91
N GLY A 162 4.74 7.93 11.80
CA GLY A 162 3.97 6.68 11.72
C GLY A 162 4.31 5.77 10.56
N GLU A 163 3.57 4.66 10.49
CA GLU A 163 3.76 3.61 9.50
C GLU A 163 2.42 3.02 9.06
N GLU A 164 2.30 2.71 7.78
CA GLU A 164 1.26 1.84 7.21
C GLU A 164 1.91 0.62 6.54
N ILE A 165 1.34 -0.55 6.77
CA ILE A 165 1.74 -1.82 6.15
C ILE A 165 0.52 -2.46 5.51
N LEU A 166 0.65 -2.95 4.28
CA LEU A 166 -0.24 -3.97 3.70
C LEU A 166 0.58 -5.23 3.45
N VAL A 167 0.19 -6.33 4.08
CA VAL A 167 0.82 -7.63 3.83
C VAL A 167 0.30 -8.18 2.51
N LEU A 168 1.21 -8.36 1.54
CA LEU A 168 0.89 -8.81 0.19
C LEU A 168 0.99 -10.32 0.03
N ASP A 169 1.95 -10.93 0.74
CA ASP A 169 2.23 -12.36 0.70
C ASP A 169 2.88 -12.81 2.01
N GLY A 170 2.70 -14.09 2.39
CA GLY A 170 3.24 -14.67 3.61
C GLY A 170 2.59 -14.16 4.88
N VAL A 171 3.36 -14.10 5.98
CA VAL A 171 2.89 -13.67 7.30
C VAL A 171 3.90 -12.73 7.94
N PHE A 172 3.55 -11.46 8.04
CA PHE A 172 4.31 -10.47 8.80
C PHE A 172 3.97 -10.60 10.29
N ARG A 173 4.95 -10.42 11.17
CA ARG A 173 4.78 -10.55 12.62
C ARG A 173 5.52 -9.44 13.37
N ASP A 174 4.97 -9.08 14.51
CA ASP A 174 5.63 -8.27 15.54
C ASP A 174 5.22 -8.77 16.92
N GLU A 175 5.63 -8.09 18.01
CA GLU A 175 5.24 -8.41 19.36
C GLU A 175 3.75 -8.29 19.66
N HIS A 176 2.99 -7.64 18.75
CA HIS A 176 1.55 -7.41 18.91
C HIS A 176 0.71 -8.47 18.17
N GLY A 177 1.30 -9.23 17.23
CA GLY A 177 0.54 -10.25 16.53
C GLY A 177 1.17 -10.85 15.29
N SER A 178 0.35 -11.61 14.57
CA SER A 178 0.68 -12.25 13.29
C SER A 178 -0.34 -11.80 12.25
N TYR A 179 0.16 -11.33 11.11
CA TYR A 179 -0.61 -10.64 10.10
C TYR A 179 -0.43 -11.36 8.76
N PRO A 180 -1.38 -12.19 8.36
CA PRO A 180 -1.34 -12.88 7.06
C PRO A 180 -1.58 -11.91 5.90
N ALA A 181 -1.29 -12.37 4.68
CA ALA A 181 -1.56 -11.63 3.46
C ALA A 181 -3.00 -11.09 3.41
N GLY A 182 -3.16 -9.82 3.07
CA GLY A 182 -4.43 -9.07 3.11
C GLY A 182 -4.67 -8.31 4.41
N THR A 183 -3.78 -8.42 5.40
CA THR A 183 -3.88 -7.58 6.59
C THR A 183 -3.27 -6.21 6.31
N TRP A 184 -4.00 -5.15 6.65
CA TRP A 184 -3.52 -3.78 6.68
C TRP A 184 -3.34 -3.32 8.11
N ILE A 185 -2.21 -2.68 8.39
CA ILE A 185 -1.82 -2.18 9.71
C ILE A 185 -1.49 -0.70 9.55
N ARG A 186 -1.97 0.13 10.47
CA ARG A 186 -1.49 1.49 10.65
C ARG A 186 -1.02 1.66 12.08
N SER A 187 0.20 2.13 12.24
CA SER A 187 0.85 2.41 13.51
C SER A 187 1.11 3.91 13.65
N PRO A 188 0.78 4.54 14.80
CA PRO A 188 0.85 5.98 14.98
C PRO A 188 2.27 6.53 14.96
N HIS A 189 2.38 7.86 14.94
CA HIS A 189 3.63 8.58 15.16
C HIS A 189 4.32 8.09 16.43
N LEU A 190 5.65 7.89 16.36
CA LEU A 190 6.50 7.35 17.42
C LEU A 190 6.16 5.93 17.89
N SER A 191 5.34 5.21 17.15
CA SER A 191 5.16 3.78 17.40
C SER A 191 6.49 3.03 17.29
N ASN A 192 6.65 2.04 18.14
CA ASN A 192 7.84 1.17 18.17
C ASN A 192 7.41 -0.27 18.01
N HIS A 193 8.15 -1.04 17.24
CA HIS A 193 7.95 -2.48 17.14
C HIS A 193 9.24 -3.22 16.79
N ARG A 194 9.19 -4.55 16.94
CA ARG A 194 10.25 -5.47 16.55
C ARG A 194 9.71 -6.49 15.57
N PRO A 195 9.69 -6.17 14.26
CA PRO A 195 9.11 -7.06 13.27
C PRO A 195 10.00 -8.26 12.95
N PHE A 196 9.34 -9.35 12.58
CA PHE A 196 9.99 -10.59 12.16
C PHE A 196 9.08 -11.42 11.25
N THR A 197 9.65 -12.44 10.61
CA THR A 197 8.91 -13.46 9.86
C THR A 197 9.21 -14.85 10.43
N GLY A 198 8.27 -15.77 10.25
CA GLY A 198 8.45 -17.21 10.48
C GLY A 198 8.82 -17.93 9.17
N PRO A 199 8.51 -19.24 9.07
CA PRO A 199 8.89 -20.05 7.93
C PRO A 199 8.25 -19.64 6.60
N GLU A 200 7.18 -18.84 6.63
CA GLU A 200 6.48 -18.39 5.43
C GLU A 200 7.19 -17.20 4.76
N GLY A 201 8.02 -16.44 5.51
CA GLY A 201 8.48 -15.14 5.06
C GLY A 201 7.33 -14.13 4.93
N ALA A 202 7.58 -13.00 4.29
CA ALA A 202 6.54 -12.03 3.95
C ALA A 202 6.97 -11.11 2.81
N THR A 203 5.99 -10.57 2.09
CA THR A 203 6.18 -9.38 1.24
C THR A 203 5.16 -8.35 1.66
N ILE A 204 5.62 -7.13 1.92
CA ILE A 204 4.77 -6.03 2.37
C ILE A 204 4.92 -4.80 1.48
N LEU A 205 3.82 -4.07 1.31
CA LEU A 205 3.85 -2.65 0.96
C LEU A 205 3.96 -1.89 2.27
N VAL A 206 4.96 -1.03 2.39
CA VAL A 206 5.14 -0.16 3.56
C VAL A 206 5.14 1.30 3.15
N LYS A 207 4.53 2.14 3.96
CA LYS A 207 4.58 3.59 3.85
C LYS A 207 4.89 4.18 5.22
N VAL A 208 5.93 5.01 5.31
CA VAL A 208 6.41 5.59 6.56
C VAL A 208 6.52 7.10 6.48
N GLY A 209 6.39 7.78 7.61
CA GLY A 209 6.68 9.21 7.74
C GLY A 209 5.59 10.14 7.20
N HIS A 210 4.37 9.65 6.95
CA HIS A 210 3.32 10.38 6.23
C HIS A 210 2.08 10.68 7.06
N LEU A 211 2.00 10.14 8.28
CA LEU A 211 0.87 10.40 9.16
C LEU A 211 1.03 11.75 9.85
N ASP A 212 -0.11 12.38 10.12
CA ASP A 212 -0.14 13.64 10.84
C ASP A 212 0.49 13.47 12.23
N VAL A 213 1.34 14.41 12.57
CA VAL A 213 1.94 14.53 13.91
C VAL A 213 1.04 15.52 14.64
N ALA A 214 0.07 15.00 15.42
CA ALA A 214 -0.79 15.81 16.24
C ALA A 214 -0.03 16.26 17.51
#